data_12dadba48690d8799cad8786423b92bb
#
_entry.id   12dadba48690d8799cad8786423b92bb
#
_cell.length_a   1.000
_cell.length_b   1.000
_cell.length_c   1.000
_cell.angle_alpha   90.00
_cell.angle_beta   90.00
_cell.angle_gamma   90.00
#
_symmetry.space_group_name_H-M   'P 1'
#
loop_
_entity.id
_entity.type
_entity.pdbx_description
1 polymer ?
#
loop_
_entity_poly.entity_id
_entity_poly.type
_entity_poly.pdbx_seq_one_letter_code
_entity_poly.pdbx_strand_id
1 'polypeptide(L)'
;MLSLKSKILLFPYWLTLKIRHFLYDKGIKKSYSFPIPVICIGNITVGGTGKTPHAEMIIRMLQDKYRIALLSRGYKRKTKGFRIATDTDTFAEIGDEPLQIKHKFPNITVAVCADRKEGIEKLLALPEGVCPELIILDDAFQHRRVRPSHSIVLVNWHNPIFSDNLLPIGRLRDLPEQIRRAESVIVTKAPRFGEHDGIIDDRLCAEQIAPVEKEWRSRLGLNDSQNLCFSTIFYGEPRPVDSSAGDSRYVYSQNAIFFTGIANDTEFRNHIVGKYKVQDSIKFPDHYSFSKANIREINDWAAKYPTAVVLTTEKDSKRLIGNPYLSQDLKKRLFYIPIEVMILPQNPIGKQHNPEVPQP
;
A
#
# COMPACT_ATOMS: atom_id res chain seq x y z
N MET A 1 28.45 1.01 12.17
CA MET A 1 29.19 1.67 11.05
C MET A 1 29.34 0.69 9.88
N LEU A 2 29.09 1.16 8.63
CA LEU A 2 29.35 0.34 7.44
C LEU A 2 30.86 0.08 7.28
N SER A 3 31.22 -1.14 6.87
CA SER A 3 32.59 -1.49 6.52
C SER A 3 33.10 -0.65 5.32
N LEU A 4 34.43 -0.51 5.16
CA LEU A 4 34.98 0.19 4.01
C LEU A 4 34.56 -0.46 2.68
N LYS A 5 34.52 -1.81 2.64
CA LYS A 5 34.01 -2.56 1.46
C LYS A 5 32.58 -2.22 1.12
N SER A 6 31.70 -2.09 2.13
CA SER A 6 30.30 -1.69 1.94
C SER A 6 30.18 -0.28 1.37
N LYS A 7 31.00 0.67 1.84
CA LYS A 7 31.02 2.05 1.33
C LYS A 7 31.45 2.10 -0.13
N ILE A 8 32.50 1.34 -0.52
CA ILE A 8 32.96 1.25 -1.91
C ILE A 8 31.85 0.67 -2.81
N LEU A 9 31.14 -0.37 -2.37
CA LEU A 9 30.07 -1.01 -3.12
C LEU A 9 28.87 -0.06 -3.33
N LEU A 10 28.54 0.78 -2.34
CA LEU A 10 27.43 1.72 -2.41
C LEU A 10 27.74 2.97 -3.24
N PHE A 11 29.01 3.34 -3.39
CA PHE A 11 29.42 4.61 -3.97
C PHE A 11 28.89 4.83 -5.41
N PRO A 12 28.95 3.88 -6.35
CA PRO A 12 28.43 4.09 -7.71
C PRO A 12 26.93 4.36 -7.72
N TYR A 13 26.15 3.62 -6.92
CA TYR A 13 24.71 3.83 -6.83
C TYR A 13 24.36 5.17 -6.18
N TRP A 14 25.01 5.49 -5.08
CA TRP A 14 24.89 6.79 -4.41
C TRP A 14 25.21 7.95 -5.36
N LEU A 15 26.34 7.87 -6.09
CA LEU A 15 26.74 8.90 -7.04
C LEU A 15 25.73 9.07 -8.17
N THR A 16 25.23 7.97 -8.71
CA THR A 16 24.16 7.98 -9.74
C THR A 16 22.93 8.71 -9.24
N LEU A 17 22.47 8.43 -8.02
CA LEU A 17 21.33 9.11 -7.40
C LEU A 17 21.63 10.60 -7.20
N LYS A 18 22.80 10.97 -6.68
CA LYS A 18 23.22 12.39 -6.50
C LYS A 18 23.22 13.15 -7.82
N ILE A 19 23.83 12.61 -8.87
CA ILE A 19 23.85 13.24 -10.21
C ILE A 19 22.42 13.37 -10.74
N ARG A 20 21.61 12.32 -10.64
CA ARG A 20 20.22 12.36 -11.10
C ARG A 20 19.42 13.46 -10.40
N HIS A 21 19.52 13.58 -9.07
CA HIS A 21 18.81 14.61 -8.31
C HIS A 21 19.33 15.99 -8.67
N PHE A 22 20.64 16.18 -8.74
CA PHE A 22 21.26 17.44 -9.16
C PHE A 22 20.74 17.92 -10.53
N LEU A 23 20.62 17.02 -11.51
CA LEU A 23 20.12 17.38 -12.84
C LEU A 23 18.66 17.87 -12.82
N TYR A 24 17.81 17.31 -11.94
CA TYR A 24 16.46 17.81 -11.75
C TYR A 24 16.41 19.11 -10.96
N ASP A 25 17.21 19.24 -9.89
CA ASP A 25 17.24 20.41 -9.02
C ASP A 25 17.76 21.65 -9.77
N LYS A 26 18.66 21.46 -10.73
CA LYS A 26 19.14 22.51 -11.65
C LYS A 26 18.26 22.73 -12.89
N GLY A 27 17.13 22.02 -13.01
CA GLY A 27 16.23 22.15 -14.16
C GLY A 27 16.77 21.60 -15.48
N ILE A 28 17.95 20.96 -15.49
CA ILE A 28 18.54 20.33 -16.70
C ILE A 28 17.61 19.20 -17.18
N LYS A 29 17.11 18.40 -16.24
CA LYS A 29 16.01 17.47 -16.52
C LYS A 29 14.69 18.13 -16.15
N LYS A 30 13.76 18.20 -17.12
CA LYS A 30 12.46 18.85 -16.96
C LYS A 30 11.50 18.04 -16.08
N SER A 31 10.80 18.73 -15.19
CA SER A 31 9.63 18.25 -14.46
C SER A 31 8.39 18.99 -14.97
N TYR A 32 7.26 18.29 -15.07
CA TYR A 32 6.02 18.81 -15.63
C TYR A 32 4.93 18.84 -14.55
N SER A 33 4.25 19.98 -14.44
CA SER A 33 3.03 20.16 -13.66
C SER A 33 1.81 20.07 -14.56
N PHE A 34 0.64 19.81 -13.99
CA PHE A 34 -0.60 19.59 -14.73
C PHE A 34 -1.72 20.49 -14.18
N PRO A 35 -2.77 20.78 -14.98
CA PRO A 35 -3.82 21.72 -14.60
C PRO A 35 -4.80 21.19 -13.55
N ILE A 36 -4.71 19.94 -13.18
CA ILE A 36 -5.53 19.30 -12.12
C ILE A 36 -4.64 18.83 -10.96
N PRO A 37 -5.19 18.65 -9.77
CA PRO A 37 -4.45 18.11 -8.64
C PRO A 37 -3.88 16.73 -8.95
N VAL A 38 -2.60 16.55 -8.64
CA VAL A 38 -1.88 15.27 -8.76
C VAL A 38 -1.28 14.93 -7.39
N ILE A 39 -1.80 13.91 -6.74
CA ILE A 39 -1.29 13.39 -5.47
C ILE A 39 -0.35 12.23 -5.75
N CYS A 40 0.88 12.32 -5.26
CA CYS A 40 1.85 11.23 -5.37
C CYS A 40 1.97 10.48 -4.05
N ILE A 41 1.70 9.18 -4.06
CA ILE A 41 1.98 8.30 -2.93
C ILE A 41 3.20 7.46 -3.27
N GLY A 42 4.18 7.45 -2.37
CA GLY A 42 5.40 6.68 -2.60
C GLY A 42 6.20 6.41 -1.33
N ASN A 43 7.37 5.87 -1.49
CA ASN A 43 8.31 5.62 -0.40
C ASN A 43 9.76 5.69 -0.93
N ILE A 44 10.72 5.70 -0.01
CA ILE A 44 12.16 5.74 -0.33
C ILE A 44 12.78 4.33 -0.24
N THR A 45 12.09 3.37 0.32
CA THR A 45 12.57 1.99 0.51
C THR A 45 11.93 1.02 -0.48
N VAL A 46 12.56 -0.14 -0.69
CA VAL A 46 11.88 -1.30 -1.26
C VAL A 46 11.14 -2.05 -0.15
N GLY A 47 10.00 -2.69 -0.49
CA GLY A 47 9.22 -3.50 0.43
C GLY A 47 7.93 -2.84 0.91
N GLY A 48 7.23 -3.53 1.81
CA GLY A 48 5.86 -3.26 2.23
C GLY A 48 5.71 -2.07 3.19
N THR A 49 5.76 -0.86 2.70
CA THR A 49 5.46 0.36 3.48
C THR A 49 3.97 0.67 3.58
N GLY A 50 3.09 -0.17 2.99
CA GLY A 50 1.65 0.05 3.06
C GLY A 50 1.09 1.01 2.00
N LYS A 51 1.75 1.16 0.83
CA LYS A 51 1.29 2.07 -0.25
C LYS A 51 -0.16 1.80 -0.66
N THR A 52 -0.48 0.57 -1.02
CA THR A 52 -1.83 0.21 -1.49
C THR A 52 -2.92 0.53 -0.46
N PRO A 53 -2.83 0.14 0.82
CA PRO A 53 -3.83 0.53 1.83
C PRO A 53 -3.98 2.05 2.02
N HIS A 54 -2.88 2.82 1.91
CA HIS A 54 -2.96 4.29 1.99
C HIS A 54 -3.55 4.91 0.73
N ALA A 55 -3.27 4.37 -0.46
CA ALA A 55 -3.94 4.78 -1.68
C ALA A 55 -5.45 4.52 -1.60
N GLU A 56 -5.86 3.36 -1.09
CA GLU A 56 -7.27 3.04 -0.85
C GLU A 56 -7.93 3.99 0.15
N MET A 57 -7.24 4.34 1.23
CA MET A 57 -7.73 5.31 2.21
C MET A 57 -7.99 6.67 1.54
N ILE A 58 -7.05 7.18 0.77
CA ILE A 58 -7.19 8.47 0.07
C ILE A 58 -8.30 8.42 -0.98
N ILE A 59 -8.42 7.31 -1.72
CA ILE A 59 -9.54 7.13 -2.66
C ILE A 59 -10.87 7.20 -1.92
N ARG A 60 -11.06 6.48 -0.81
CA ARG A 60 -12.31 6.53 -0.02
C ARG A 60 -12.65 7.94 0.46
N MET A 61 -11.65 8.72 0.87
CA MET A 61 -11.86 10.09 1.35
C MET A 61 -12.29 11.06 0.25
N LEU A 62 -11.91 10.80 -1.00
CA LEU A 62 -12.03 11.77 -2.08
C LEU A 62 -12.98 11.36 -3.22
N GLN A 63 -13.33 10.07 -3.35
CA GLN A 63 -14.13 9.56 -4.49
C GLN A 63 -15.54 10.16 -4.60
N ASP A 64 -16.12 10.60 -3.49
CA ASP A 64 -17.45 11.22 -3.49
C ASP A 64 -17.41 12.70 -3.91
N LYS A 65 -16.20 13.29 -3.98
CA LYS A 65 -15.98 14.69 -4.30
C LYS A 65 -15.34 14.91 -5.67
N TYR A 66 -14.58 13.94 -6.16
CA TYR A 66 -13.78 14.05 -7.38
C TYR A 66 -13.91 12.81 -8.25
N ARG A 67 -13.93 12.99 -9.55
CA ARG A 67 -13.64 11.90 -10.50
C ARG A 67 -12.15 11.57 -10.43
N ILE A 68 -11.82 10.48 -9.76
CA ILE A 68 -10.44 10.08 -9.48
C ILE A 68 -9.92 9.17 -10.59
N ALA A 69 -8.68 9.40 -11.04
CA ALA A 69 -7.89 8.39 -11.71
C ALA A 69 -6.70 7.97 -10.85
N LEU A 70 -6.51 6.66 -10.70
CA LEU A 70 -5.27 6.10 -10.14
C LEU A 70 -4.36 5.68 -11.28
N LEU A 71 -3.13 6.18 -11.29
CA LEU A 71 -2.11 5.85 -12.29
C LEU A 71 -0.92 5.13 -11.64
N SER A 72 -0.79 3.84 -11.91
CA SER A 72 0.30 3.00 -11.45
C SER A 72 1.28 2.64 -12.57
N ARG A 73 2.41 2.05 -12.21
CA ARG A 73 3.35 1.49 -13.19
C ARG A 73 2.85 0.20 -13.82
N GLY A 74 2.06 -0.56 -13.08
CA GLY A 74 1.73 -1.93 -13.44
C GLY A 74 2.94 -2.85 -13.31
N TYR A 75 3.49 -2.96 -12.10
CA TYR A 75 4.67 -3.79 -11.84
C TYR A 75 4.41 -5.25 -12.23
N LYS A 76 5.37 -5.89 -12.91
CA LYS A 76 5.31 -7.27 -13.45
C LYS A 76 4.21 -7.54 -14.48
N ARG A 77 3.47 -6.53 -14.99
CA ARG A 77 2.55 -6.74 -16.12
C ARG A 77 3.31 -7.14 -17.39
N LYS A 78 2.66 -7.88 -18.25
CA LYS A 78 3.19 -8.30 -19.57
C LYS A 78 2.93 -7.25 -20.66
N THR A 79 1.90 -6.40 -20.48
CA THR A 79 1.53 -5.34 -21.43
C THR A 79 2.49 -4.16 -21.34
N LYS A 80 2.56 -3.34 -22.40
CA LYS A 80 3.39 -2.13 -22.49
C LYS A 80 2.54 -0.89 -22.78
N GLY A 81 3.11 0.29 -22.61
CA GLY A 81 2.45 1.57 -22.87
C GLY A 81 1.36 1.92 -21.87
N PHE A 82 0.48 2.82 -22.26
CA PHE A 82 -0.68 3.23 -21.48
C PHE A 82 -1.84 2.27 -21.67
N ARG A 83 -2.53 1.92 -20.58
CA ARG A 83 -3.74 1.09 -20.60
C ARG A 83 -4.67 1.52 -19.48
N ILE A 84 -5.95 1.69 -19.76
CA ILE A 84 -7.01 1.81 -18.76
C ILE A 84 -7.46 0.40 -18.40
N ALA A 85 -7.61 0.14 -17.10
CA ALA A 85 -8.07 -1.14 -16.58
C ALA A 85 -9.56 -1.35 -16.87
N THR A 86 -9.89 -2.56 -17.29
CA THR A 86 -11.26 -3.04 -17.50
C THR A 86 -11.62 -4.09 -16.43
N ASP A 87 -12.89 -4.45 -16.33
CA ASP A 87 -13.34 -5.46 -15.36
C ASP A 87 -12.91 -6.89 -15.73
N THR A 88 -12.47 -7.10 -16.99
CA THR A 88 -11.97 -8.38 -17.50
C THR A 88 -10.44 -8.51 -17.45
N ASP A 89 -9.73 -7.44 -17.08
CA ASP A 89 -8.27 -7.48 -17.01
C ASP A 89 -7.79 -8.39 -15.88
N THR A 90 -6.65 -9.02 -16.13
CA THR A 90 -5.96 -9.89 -15.18
C THR A 90 -4.71 -9.20 -14.62
N PHE A 91 -4.12 -9.79 -13.59
CA PHE A 91 -2.84 -9.30 -13.04
C PHE A 91 -1.71 -9.29 -14.10
N ALA A 92 -1.78 -10.18 -15.10
CA ALA A 92 -0.79 -10.22 -16.18
C ALA A 92 -0.88 -9.00 -17.11
N GLU A 93 -2.04 -8.35 -17.18
CA GLU A 93 -2.28 -7.22 -18.08
C GLU A 93 -2.02 -5.87 -17.39
N ILE A 94 -2.37 -5.73 -16.13
CA ILE A 94 -2.29 -4.45 -15.42
C ILE A 94 -1.45 -4.48 -14.12
N GLY A 95 -1.11 -5.67 -13.61
CA GLY A 95 -0.38 -5.88 -12.34
C GLY A 95 -1.32 -6.08 -11.13
N ASP A 96 -0.80 -6.65 -10.06
CA ASP A 96 -1.57 -7.03 -8.87
C ASP A 96 -2.25 -5.83 -8.17
N GLU A 97 -1.47 -4.76 -7.91
CA GLU A 97 -1.94 -3.60 -7.14
C GLU A 97 -3.03 -2.79 -7.89
N PRO A 98 -2.86 -2.44 -9.18
CA PRO A 98 -3.93 -1.79 -9.94
C PRO A 98 -5.19 -2.66 -10.06
N LEU A 99 -5.04 -3.98 -10.21
CA LEU A 99 -6.17 -4.90 -10.28
C LEU A 99 -6.95 -4.91 -8.96
N GLN A 100 -6.26 -4.93 -7.82
CA GLN A 100 -6.88 -4.83 -6.50
C GLN A 100 -7.70 -3.55 -6.37
N ILE A 101 -7.12 -2.40 -6.74
CA ILE A 101 -7.80 -1.11 -6.68
C ILE A 101 -9.02 -1.10 -7.61
N LYS A 102 -8.92 -1.59 -8.85
CA LYS A 102 -10.03 -1.64 -9.81
C LYS A 102 -11.22 -2.43 -9.27
N HIS A 103 -10.97 -3.62 -8.68
CA HIS A 103 -12.03 -4.43 -8.11
C HIS A 103 -12.67 -3.81 -6.86
N LYS A 104 -11.89 -3.08 -6.06
CA LYS A 104 -12.36 -2.49 -4.81
C LYS A 104 -13.10 -1.16 -5.01
N PHE A 105 -12.73 -0.45 -6.06
CA PHE A 105 -13.27 0.87 -6.42
C PHE A 105 -13.67 0.88 -7.90
N PRO A 106 -14.81 0.26 -8.25
CA PRO A 106 -15.24 0.13 -9.66
C PRO A 106 -15.53 1.49 -10.32
N ASN A 107 -15.88 2.50 -9.53
CA ASN A 107 -16.29 3.83 -10.01
C ASN A 107 -15.12 4.76 -10.33
N ILE A 108 -13.89 4.42 -9.99
CA ILE A 108 -12.72 5.23 -10.35
C ILE A 108 -12.05 4.70 -11.63
N THR A 109 -11.36 5.59 -12.33
CA THR A 109 -10.51 5.19 -13.45
C THR A 109 -9.18 4.65 -12.92
N VAL A 110 -8.86 3.40 -13.23
CA VAL A 110 -7.54 2.84 -12.93
C VAL A 110 -6.76 2.70 -14.24
N ALA A 111 -5.56 3.26 -14.29
CA ALA A 111 -4.69 3.19 -15.46
C ALA A 111 -3.27 2.79 -15.11
N VAL A 112 -2.57 2.21 -16.08
CA VAL A 112 -1.17 1.82 -15.94
C VAL A 112 -0.33 2.39 -17.08
N CYS A 113 0.80 3.00 -16.72
CA CYS A 113 1.79 3.52 -17.67
C CYS A 113 3.16 3.63 -16.98
N ALA A 114 4.22 3.17 -17.63
CA ALA A 114 5.58 3.29 -17.07
C ALA A 114 6.04 4.76 -17.04
N ASP A 115 5.76 5.53 -18.09
CA ASP A 115 5.96 6.98 -18.12
C ASP A 115 4.71 7.67 -17.56
N ARG A 116 4.82 8.17 -16.31
CA ARG A 116 3.70 8.83 -15.62
C ARG A 116 3.25 10.11 -16.31
N LYS A 117 4.20 10.86 -16.96
CA LYS A 117 3.86 12.04 -17.73
C LYS A 117 2.92 11.68 -18.89
N GLU A 118 3.32 10.72 -19.71
CA GLU A 118 2.49 10.21 -20.81
C GLU A 118 1.13 9.69 -20.29
N GLY A 119 1.15 8.96 -19.17
CA GLY A 119 -0.07 8.44 -18.57
C GLY A 119 -1.04 9.53 -18.14
N ILE A 120 -0.56 10.61 -17.53
CA ILE A 120 -1.38 11.77 -17.14
C ILE A 120 -1.94 12.45 -18.37
N GLU A 121 -1.10 12.72 -19.39
CA GLU A 121 -1.53 13.38 -20.64
C GLU A 121 -2.66 12.60 -21.33
N LYS A 122 -2.57 11.27 -21.37
CA LYS A 122 -3.63 10.42 -21.94
C LYS A 122 -4.90 10.38 -21.07
N LEU A 123 -4.79 10.44 -19.76
CA LEU A 123 -5.93 10.56 -18.87
C LEU A 123 -6.66 11.90 -19.03
N LEU A 124 -5.91 12.98 -19.19
CA LEU A 124 -6.48 14.32 -19.43
C LEU A 124 -7.09 14.48 -20.83
N ALA A 125 -6.70 13.64 -21.79
CA ALA A 125 -7.28 13.62 -23.12
C ALA A 125 -8.57 12.78 -23.23
N LEU A 126 -9.06 12.20 -22.13
CA LEU A 126 -10.34 11.48 -22.11
C LEU A 126 -11.50 12.47 -22.31
N PRO A 127 -12.65 11.97 -22.86
CA PRO A 127 -13.83 12.80 -23.06
C PRO A 127 -14.31 13.48 -21.77
N GLU A 128 -14.96 14.63 -21.93
CA GLU A 128 -15.65 15.31 -20.84
C GLU A 128 -16.60 14.36 -20.12
N GLY A 129 -16.64 14.39 -18.79
CA GLY A 129 -17.42 13.45 -17.97
C GLY A 129 -16.68 12.16 -17.59
N VAL A 130 -15.62 11.76 -18.31
CA VAL A 130 -14.72 10.65 -17.96
C VAL A 130 -13.34 11.16 -17.56
N CYS A 131 -12.95 12.34 -18.04
CA CYS A 131 -11.70 13.01 -17.68
C CYS A 131 -11.62 13.17 -16.15
N PRO A 132 -10.52 12.74 -15.52
CA PRO A 132 -10.37 12.85 -14.06
C PRO A 132 -10.23 14.32 -13.62
N GLU A 133 -10.74 14.61 -12.44
CA GLU A 133 -10.55 15.89 -11.75
C GLU A 133 -9.38 15.82 -10.76
N LEU A 134 -8.95 14.60 -10.40
CA LEU A 134 -7.83 14.34 -9.52
C LEU A 134 -7.11 13.06 -9.96
N ILE A 135 -5.78 13.09 -9.97
CA ILE A 135 -4.96 11.91 -10.26
C ILE A 135 -4.16 11.50 -9.04
N ILE A 136 -4.23 10.23 -8.68
CA ILE A 136 -3.39 9.62 -7.66
C ILE A 136 -2.30 8.81 -8.37
N LEU A 137 -1.04 9.15 -8.14
CA LEU A 137 0.12 8.42 -8.65
C LEU A 137 0.57 7.41 -7.60
N ASP A 138 0.45 6.14 -7.93
CA ASP A 138 0.92 5.06 -7.08
C ASP A 138 2.38 4.73 -7.38
N ASP A 139 3.18 4.66 -6.29
CA ASP A 139 4.61 4.37 -6.29
C ASP A 139 5.42 5.23 -7.28
N ALA A 140 5.22 6.55 -7.23
CA ALA A 140 5.81 7.45 -8.21
C ALA A 140 6.80 8.48 -7.62
N PHE A 141 7.16 8.42 -6.34
CA PHE A 141 8.02 9.44 -5.69
C PHE A 141 9.40 9.59 -6.36
N GLN A 142 9.94 8.51 -6.93
CA GLN A 142 11.17 8.56 -7.73
C GLN A 142 10.95 9.09 -9.15
N HIS A 143 9.70 9.24 -9.63
CA HIS A 143 9.41 9.65 -11.01
C HIS A 143 9.38 11.18 -11.15
N ARG A 144 10.53 11.84 -10.93
CA ARG A 144 10.70 13.31 -10.91
C ARG A 144 10.34 14.05 -12.21
N ARG A 145 10.01 13.34 -13.26
CA ARG A 145 9.50 13.90 -14.51
C ARG A 145 8.10 14.52 -14.34
N VAL A 146 7.36 14.06 -13.35
CA VAL A 146 6.10 14.67 -12.89
C VAL A 146 6.37 15.43 -11.61
N ARG A 147 5.89 16.68 -11.54
CA ARG A 147 5.83 17.47 -10.32
C ARG A 147 4.40 17.40 -9.78
N PRO A 148 4.13 16.58 -8.79
CA PRO A 148 2.79 16.50 -8.19
C PRO A 148 2.45 17.79 -7.43
N SER A 149 1.18 18.06 -7.23
CA SER A 149 0.71 19.12 -6.34
C SER A 149 0.87 18.76 -4.86
N HIS A 150 0.84 17.46 -4.55
CA HIS A 150 1.06 16.96 -3.18
C HIS A 150 1.74 15.61 -3.21
N SER A 151 2.86 15.47 -2.49
CA SER A 151 3.59 14.21 -2.35
C SER A 151 3.47 13.69 -0.93
N ILE A 152 3.07 12.42 -0.81
CA ILE A 152 2.98 11.69 0.44
C ILE A 152 4.05 10.60 0.43
N VAL A 153 4.99 10.66 1.38
CA VAL A 153 6.02 9.63 1.55
C VAL A 153 5.71 8.77 2.76
N LEU A 154 5.66 7.48 2.53
CA LEU A 154 5.43 6.47 3.55
C LEU A 154 6.75 5.96 4.12
N VAL A 155 6.87 5.96 5.44
CA VAL A 155 8.03 5.43 6.19
C VAL A 155 7.54 4.34 7.14
N ASN A 156 8.11 3.16 7.09
CA ASN A 156 7.71 2.07 7.97
C ASN A 156 8.28 2.27 9.37
N TRP A 157 7.45 2.21 10.41
CA TRP A 157 7.83 2.32 11.82
C TRP A 157 8.93 1.35 12.22
N HIS A 158 8.79 0.08 11.85
CA HIS A 158 9.75 -0.98 12.21
C HIS A 158 11.05 -0.93 11.41
N ASN A 159 11.07 -0.19 10.30
CA ASN A 159 12.22 -0.12 9.40
C ASN A 159 12.37 1.30 8.86
N PRO A 160 12.71 2.26 9.73
CA PRO A 160 12.82 3.65 9.34
C PRO A 160 14.02 3.92 8.44
N ILE A 161 13.88 4.91 7.56
CA ILE A 161 14.89 5.24 6.54
C ILE A 161 16.22 5.73 7.13
N PHE A 162 16.20 6.30 8.34
CA PHE A 162 17.40 6.80 9.02
C PHE A 162 18.26 5.69 9.66
N SER A 163 17.77 4.45 9.72
CA SER A 163 18.50 3.28 10.21
C SER A 163 18.81 2.26 9.12
N ASP A 164 18.58 2.60 7.85
CA ASP A 164 18.77 1.70 6.72
C ASP A 164 19.83 2.24 5.73
N ASN A 165 20.25 1.42 4.79
CA ASN A 165 21.27 1.73 3.80
C ASN A 165 20.72 1.61 2.38
N LEU A 166 21.44 2.21 1.41
CA LEU A 166 21.12 2.06 0.01
C LEU A 166 21.25 0.61 -0.48
N LEU A 167 20.45 0.28 -1.51
CA LEU A 167 20.64 -0.97 -2.24
C LEU A 167 22.07 -1.08 -2.79
N PRO A 168 22.67 -2.27 -2.83
CA PRO A 168 22.09 -3.58 -2.48
C PRO A 168 22.29 -4.00 -1.02
N ILE A 169 22.92 -3.18 -0.18
CA ILE A 169 23.25 -3.54 1.21
C ILE A 169 22.01 -3.41 2.12
N GLY A 170 21.26 -2.33 1.96
CA GLY A 170 20.01 -2.11 2.66
C GLY A 170 18.83 -2.10 1.70
N ARG A 171 17.75 -1.38 2.08
CA ARG A 171 16.49 -1.32 1.33
C ARG A 171 16.21 0.03 0.71
N LEU A 172 17.07 1.03 0.93
CA LEU A 172 16.85 2.37 0.37
C LEU A 172 17.08 2.34 -1.15
N ARG A 173 16.04 2.70 -1.90
CA ARG A 173 16.05 2.86 -3.37
C ARG A 173 16.24 4.32 -3.82
N ASP A 174 16.29 5.22 -2.84
CA ASP A 174 16.58 6.64 -3.04
C ASP A 174 17.33 7.20 -1.83
N LEU A 175 17.90 8.39 -1.96
CA LEU A 175 18.64 9.04 -0.89
C LEU A 175 17.68 9.47 0.24
N PRO A 176 18.01 9.24 1.53
CA PRO A 176 17.13 9.61 2.65
C PRO A 176 16.70 11.07 2.65
N GLU A 177 17.62 11.98 2.30
CA GLU A 177 17.35 13.42 2.23
C GLU A 177 16.29 13.80 1.20
N GLN A 178 15.92 12.92 0.27
CA GLN A 178 14.85 13.16 -0.69
C GLN A 178 13.46 13.21 -0.04
N ILE A 179 13.32 12.77 1.20
CA ILE A 179 12.10 12.92 1.99
C ILE A 179 11.66 14.39 2.10
N ARG A 180 12.63 15.33 2.01
CA ARG A 180 12.37 16.78 2.05
C ARG A 180 11.55 17.31 0.88
N ARG A 181 11.36 16.51 -0.18
CA ARG A 181 10.48 16.85 -1.31
C ARG A 181 9.00 16.54 -1.06
N ALA A 182 8.71 15.82 0.01
CA ALA A 182 7.34 15.47 0.35
C ALA A 182 6.69 16.58 1.17
N GLU A 183 5.45 16.92 0.84
CA GLU A 183 4.62 17.81 1.64
C GLU A 183 4.09 17.09 2.90
N SER A 184 3.85 15.78 2.80
CA SER A 184 3.43 14.96 3.93
C SER A 184 4.26 13.70 4.04
N VAL A 185 4.59 13.34 5.28
CA VAL A 185 5.23 12.09 5.65
C VAL A 185 4.31 11.31 6.57
N ILE A 186 4.03 10.05 6.25
CA ILE A 186 3.24 9.18 7.10
C ILE A 186 4.13 8.04 7.59
N VAL A 187 4.31 7.97 8.92
CA VAL A 187 4.96 6.84 9.56
C VAL A 187 3.93 5.74 9.72
N THR A 188 4.08 4.70 8.91
CA THR A 188 3.11 3.61 8.78
C THR A 188 3.40 2.47 9.74
N LYS A 189 2.38 1.69 10.10
CA LYS A 189 2.49 0.56 11.04
C LYS A 189 3.00 1.01 12.42
N ALA A 190 2.63 2.22 12.82
CA ALA A 190 2.90 2.71 14.15
C ALA A 190 2.13 1.86 15.19
N PRO A 191 2.65 1.76 16.42
CA PRO A 191 1.88 1.19 17.52
C PRO A 191 0.52 1.88 17.66
N ARG A 192 -0.44 1.17 18.20
CA ARG A 192 -1.77 1.72 18.48
C ARG A 192 -1.73 2.54 19.77
N PHE A 193 -1.20 3.76 19.66
CA PHE A 193 -1.14 4.67 20.78
C PHE A 193 -2.54 4.98 21.29
N GLY A 194 -2.70 5.08 22.61
CA GLY A 194 -3.99 5.34 23.25
C GLY A 194 -5.01 4.22 23.15
N GLU A 195 -4.64 3.01 22.67
CA GLU A 195 -5.57 1.88 22.59
C GLU A 195 -5.85 1.29 23.98
N HIS A 196 -7.14 1.18 24.28
CA HIS A 196 -7.66 0.43 25.42
C HIS A 196 -8.87 -0.39 24.94
N ASP A 197 -8.87 -1.71 25.21
CA ASP A 197 -9.93 -2.63 24.80
C ASP A 197 -10.33 -2.56 23.31
N GLY A 198 -9.35 -2.33 22.43
CA GLY A 198 -9.57 -2.25 20.97
C GLY A 198 -10.07 -0.89 20.46
N ILE A 199 -10.26 0.09 21.36
CA ILE A 199 -10.69 1.46 21.03
C ILE A 199 -9.50 2.40 21.24
N ILE A 200 -9.28 3.32 20.31
CA ILE A 200 -8.29 4.38 20.47
C ILE A 200 -8.95 5.60 21.11
N ASP A 201 -8.48 6.01 22.28
CA ASP A 201 -8.81 7.28 22.88
C ASP A 201 -7.97 8.39 22.22
N ASP A 202 -8.62 9.33 21.57
CA ASP A 202 -7.97 10.38 20.78
C ASP A 202 -7.04 11.26 21.62
N ARG A 203 -7.43 11.59 22.86
CA ARG A 203 -6.64 12.43 23.75
C ARG A 203 -5.39 11.70 24.22
N LEU A 204 -5.55 10.48 24.70
CA LEU A 204 -4.45 9.65 25.17
C LEU A 204 -3.48 9.33 24.01
N CYS A 205 -4.03 9.07 22.83
CA CYS A 205 -3.25 8.87 21.61
C CYS A 205 -2.38 10.09 21.30
N ALA A 206 -2.97 11.28 21.27
CA ALA A 206 -2.25 12.52 21.00
C ALA A 206 -1.18 12.83 22.06
N GLU A 207 -1.46 12.60 23.34
CA GLU A 207 -0.48 12.77 24.44
C GLU A 207 0.71 11.82 24.28
N GLN A 208 0.48 10.55 23.90
CA GLN A 208 1.54 9.57 23.68
C GLN A 208 2.34 9.81 22.38
N ILE A 209 1.70 10.32 21.34
CA ILE A 209 2.35 10.58 20.04
C ILE A 209 3.23 11.83 20.09
N ALA A 210 2.87 12.88 20.84
CA ALA A 210 3.58 14.16 20.81
C ALA A 210 5.12 14.06 21.01
N PRO A 211 5.64 13.33 22.02
CA PRO A 211 7.09 13.15 22.17
C PRO A 211 7.71 12.34 21.03
N VAL A 212 6.98 11.35 20.52
CA VAL A 212 7.39 10.48 19.41
C VAL A 212 7.47 11.28 18.11
N GLU A 213 6.49 12.14 17.85
CA GLU A 213 6.49 13.03 16.68
C GLU A 213 7.73 13.92 16.64
N LYS A 214 8.06 14.54 17.78
CA LYS A 214 9.26 15.39 17.90
C LYS A 214 10.55 14.63 17.59
N GLU A 215 10.68 13.41 18.11
CA GLU A 215 11.83 12.54 17.82
C GLU A 215 11.91 12.18 16.33
N TRP A 216 10.78 11.71 15.75
CA TRP A 216 10.75 11.28 14.37
C TRP A 216 10.98 12.43 13.38
N ARG A 217 10.42 13.60 13.66
CA ARG A 217 10.65 14.82 12.87
C ARG A 217 12.15 15.17 12.82
N SER A 218 12.80 15.13 13.97
CA SER A 218 14.24 15.37 14.08
C SER A 218 15.06 14.32 13.33
N ARG A 219 14.78 13.03 13.53
CA ARG A 219 15.53 11.92 12.91
C ARG A 219 15.35 11.84 11.40
N LEU A 220 14.17 12.21 10.89
CA LEU A 220 13.90 12.28 9.46
C LEU A 220 14.43 13.57 8.82
N GLY A 221 14.83 14.56 9.62
CA GLY A 221 15.30 15.87 9.16
C GLY A 221 14.22 16.66 8.44
N LEU A 222 12.97 16.58 8.93
CA LEU A 222 11.83 17.31 8.38
C LEU A 222 11.87 18.78 8.81
N ASN A 223 11.40 19.66 7.92
CA ASN A 223 11.19 21.07 8.23
C ASN A 223 9.75 21.33 8.72
N ASP A 224 9.47 22.54 9.19
CA ASP A 224 8.18 22.90 9.78
C ASP A 224 7.03 22.95 8.76
N SER A 225 7.32 23.10 7.48
CA SER A 225 6.30 23.10 6.42
C SER A 225 5.82 21.70 6.03
N GLN A 226 6.51 20.65 6.48
CA GLN A 226 6.15 19.26 6.19
C GLN A 226 5.23 18.69 7.26
N ASN A 227 4.11 18.12 6.85
CA ASN A 227 3.24 17.40 7.75
C ASN A 227 3.83 16.04 8.09
N LEU A 228 3.84 15.68 9.38
CA LEU A 228 4.20 14.34 9.84
C LEU A 228 2.98 13.73 10.52
N CYS A 229 2.56 12.57 10.03
CA CYS A 229 1.44 11.81 10.58
C CYS A 229 1.89 10.38 10.90
N PHE A 230 1.14 9.72 11.78
CA PHE A 230 1.31 8.30 12.09
C PHE A 230 0.06 7.55 11.67
N SER A 231 0.24 6.35 11.15
CA SER A 231 -0.86 5.48 10.80
C SER A 231 -0.65 4.08 11.34
N THR A 232 -1.74 3.45 11.72
CA THR A 232 -1.77 2.06 12.14
C THR A 232 -2.65 1.24 11.22
N ILE A 233 -2.56 -0.10 11.33
CA ILE A 233 -3.32 -1.03 10.53
C ILE A 233 -4.37 -1.68 11.42
N PHE A 234 -5.60 -1.73 10.92
CA PHE A 234 -6.69 -2.52 11.46
C PHE A 234 -7.03 -3.65 10.49
N TYR A 235 -7.32 -4.78 11.05
CA TYR A 235 -7.88 -5.91 10.33
C TYR A 235 -9.39 -5.86 10.47
N GLY A 236 -10.10 -5.76 9.35
CA GLY A 236 -11.55 -5.76 9.29
C GLY A 236 -12.14 -7.17 9.48
N GLU A 237 -13.46 -7.26 9.42
CA GLU A 237 -14.14 -8.54 9.48
C GLU A 237 -13.88 -9.40 8.24
N PRO A 238 -13.76 -10.72 8.40
CA PRO A 238 -13.54 -11.65 7.30
C PRO A 238 -14.59 -11.52 6.20
N ARG A 239 -14.16 -11.48 4.95
CA ARG A 239 -15.01 -11.41 3.76
C ARG A 239 -14.79 -12.63 2.88
N PRO A 240 -15.83 -13.20 2.26
CA PRO A 240 -15.67 -14.37 1.40
C PRO A 240 -14.79 -14.04 0.19
N VAL A 241 -13.90 -14.97 -0.19
CA VAL A 241 -13.10 -14.83 -1.42
C VAL A 241 -13.98 -15.00 -2.65
N ASP A 242 -14.96 -15.91 -2.59
CA ASP A 242 -16.01 -16.06 -3.59
C ASP A 242 -17.34 -15.62 -2.96
N SER A 243 -17.82 -14.43 -3.34
CA SER A 243 -19.04 -13.84 -2.79
C SER A 243 -20.31 -14.65 -3.12
N SER A 244 -20.28 -15.47 -4.16
CA SER A 244 -21.40 -16.33 -4.58
C SER A 244 -21.48 -17.65 -3.83
N ALA A 245 -20.36 -18.11 -3.26
CA ALA A 245 -20.24 -19.42 -2.63
C ALA A 245 -19.95 -19.36 -1.12
N GLY A 246 -19.46 -18.21 -0.60
CA GLY A 246 -19.05 -18.07 0.80
C GLY A 246 -20.23 -18.23 1.77
N ASP A 247 -20.07 -19.10 2.76
CA ASP A 247 -21.05 -19.29 3.84
C ASP A 247 -20.61 -18.53 5.08
N SER A 248 -21.27 -17.42 5.37
CA SER A 248 -20.94 -16.50 6.49
C SER A 248 -20.95 -17.19 7.87
N ARG A 249 -21.60 -18.34 8.02
CA ARG A 249 -21.60 -19.09 9.28
C ARG A 249 -20.19 -19.53 9.70
N TYR A 250 -19.29 -19.77 8.75
CA TYR A 250 -17.90 -20.14 9.06
C TYR A 250 -17.11 -19.00 9.73
N VAL A 251 -17.49 -17.74 9.56
CA VAL A 251 -16.84 -16.60 10.23
C VAL A 251 -16.98 -16.68 11.76
N TYR A 252 -18.05 -17.31 12.23
CA TYR A 252 -18.32 -17.54 13.66
C TYR A 252 -17.68 -18.82 14.20
N SER A 253 -16.93 -19.58 13.39
CA SER A 253 -16.15 -20.71 13.87
C SER A 253 -15.11 -20.26 14.88
N GLN A 254 -14.98 -20.99 15.99
CA GLN A 254 -13.86 -20.75 16.90
C GLN A 254 -12.54 -21.28 16.36
N ASN A 255 -12.56 -22.23 15.43
CA ASN A 255 -11.39 -22.84 14.83
C ASN A 255 -11.06 -22.18 13.49
N ALA A 256 -9.78 -21.88 13.29
CA ALA A 256 -9.27 -21.36 12.03
C ALA A 256 -8.02 -22.09 11.57
N ILE A 257 -7.87 -22.18 10.25
CA ILE A 257 -6.62 -22.43 9.58
C ILE A 257 -6.35 -21.26 8.63
N PHE A 258 -5.09 -20.96 8.35
CA PHE A 258 -4.81 -19.86 7.45
C PHE A 258 -3.58 -20.10 6.58
N PHE A 259 -3.53 -19.45 5.43
CA PHE A 259 -2.33 -19.40 4.59
C PHE A 259 -2.05 -17.99 4.11
N THR A 260 -0.75 -17.70 3.89
CA THR A 260 -0.27 -16.40 3.44
C THR A 260 0.79 -16.53 2.35
N GLY A 261 0.79 -15.61 1.38
CA GLY A 261 1.81 -15.42 0.35
C GLY A 261 2.36 -13.99 0.37
N ILE A 262 2.64 -13.46 1.55
CA ILE A 262 3.20 -12.12 1.78
C ILE A 262 4.55 -12.20 2.49
N ALA A 263 5.41 -11.21 2.27
CA ALA A 263 6.78 -11.19 2.81
C ALA A 263 6.82 -11.27 4.34
N ASN A 264 5.98 -10.53 5.04
CA ASN A 264 5.86 -10.54 6.49
C ASN A 264 4.39 -10.68 6.90
N ASP A 265 4.06 -11.81 7.52
CA ASP A 265 2.73 -12.18 7.97
C ASP A 265 2.55 -12.11 9.50
N THR A 266 3.53 -11.59 10.23
CA THR A 266 3.53 -11.60 11.70
C THR A 266 2.30 -10.90 12.28
N GLU A 267 1.97 -9.70 11.80
CA GLU A 267 0.80 -8.95 12.27
C GLU A 267 -0.51 -9.68 11.94
N PHE A 268 -0.61 -10.24 10.72
CA PHE A 268 -1.76 -11.03 10.30
C PHE A 268 -1.94 -12.28 11.18
N ARG A 269 -0.86 -13.00 11.43
CA ARG A 269 -0.84 -14.17 12.32
C ARG A 269 -1.30 -13.80 13.74
N ASN A 270 -0.74 -12.73 14.30
CA ASN A 270 -1.10 -12.27 15.64
C ASN A 270 -2.59 -11.90 15.74
N HIS A 271 -3.14 -11.26 14.71
CA HIS A 271 -4.56 -10.94 14.65
C HIS A 271 -5.43 -12.19 14.65
N ILE A 272 -5.08 -13.22 13.84
CA ILE A 272 -5.84 -14.47 13.79
C ILE A 272 -5.75 -15.22 15.11
N VAL A 273 -4.55 -15.36 15.68
CA VAL A 273 -4.34 -16.04 16.98
C VAL A 273 -5.10 -15.35 18.11
N GLY A 274 -5.25 -14.02 18.04
CA GLY A 274 -6.05 -13.26 19.03
C GLY A 274 -7.56 -13.47 18.93
N LYS A 275 -8.07 -13.90 17.76
CA LYS A 275 -9.52 -14.09 17.52
C LYS A 275 -9.95 -15.56 17.43
N TYR A 276 -9.08 -16.46 17.00
CA TYR A 276 -9.40 -17.83 16.64
C TYR A 276 -8.45 -18.83 17.30
N LYS A 277 -8.95 -20.05 17.56
CA LYS A 277 -8.11 -21.21 17.86
C LYS A 277 -7.49 -21.71 16.55
N VAL A 278 -6.25 -21.30 16.30
CA VAL A 278 -5.52 -21.70 15.09
C VAL A 278 -5.12 -23.16 15.19
N GLN A 279 -5.56 -23.96 14.23
CA GLN A 279 -5.25 -25.40 14.15
C GLN A 279 -4.01 -25.66 13.28
N ASP A 280 -3.83 -24.89 12.20
CA ASP A 280 -2.70 -25.06 11.28
C ASP A 280 -2.49 -23.82 10.40
N SER A 281 -1.32 -23.71 9.75
CA SER A 281 -1.03 -22.62 8.82
C SER A 281 -0.01 -23.00 7.75
N ILE A 282 -0.17 -22.44 6.53
CA ILE A 282 0.80 -22.56 5.44
C ILE A 282 1.33 -21.19 5.06
N LYS A 283 2.65 -21.09 4.85
CA LYS A 283 3.31 -19.88 4.34
C LYS A 283 3.90 -20.13 2.96
N PHE A 284 3.46 -19.36 1.98
CA PHE A 284 4.00 -19.29 0.63
C PHE A 284 4.98 -18.11 0.48
N PRO A 285 5.87 -18.15 -0.51
CA PRO A 285 6.71 -17.00 -0.85
C PRO A 285 5.91 -15.74 -1.20
N ASP A 286 6.51 -14.55 -1.04
CA ASP A 286 5.86 -13.30 -1.41
C ASP A 286 5.55 -13.25 -2.92
N HIS A 287 4.40 -12.67 -3.27
CA HIS A 287 3.87 -12.62 -4.64
C HIS A 287 3.66 -14.01 -5.29
N TYR A 288 3.31 -14.99 -4.49
CA TYR A 288 3.15 -16.37 -4.97
C TYR A 288 1.98 -16.50 -5.94
N SER A 289 2.23 -17.13 -7.09
CA SER A 289 1.19 -17.51 -8.07
C SER A 289 0.74 -18.93 -7.77
N PHE A 290 -0.50 -19.08 -7.31
CA PHE A 290 -1.05 -20.39 -6.96
C PHE A 290 -1.27 -21.25 -8.22
N SER A 291 -0.41 -22.22 -8.43
CA SER A 291 -0.56 -23.22 -9.51
C SER A 291 -1.72 -24.19 -9.20
N LYS A 292 -2.14 -24.94 -10.21
CA LYS A 292 -3.13 -26.03 -10.03
C LYS A 292 -2.72 -27.02 -8.93
N ALA A 293 -1.42 -27.35 -8.83
CA ALA A 293 -0.90 -28.25 -7.81
C ALA A 293 -1.03 -27.64 -6.41
N ASN A 294 -0.70 -26.36 -6.24
CA ASN A 294 -0.84 -25.67 -4.97
C ASN A 294 -2.30 -25.55 -4.52
N ILE A 295 -3.22 -25.28 -5.46
CA ILE A 295 -4.64 -25.24 -5.12
C ILE A 295 -5.15 -26.62 -4.65
N ARG A 296 -4.67 -27.71 -5.27
CA ARG A 296 -4.98 -29.07 -4.79
C ARG A 296 -4.43 -29.29 -3.38
N GLU A 297 -3.17 -28.94 -3.16
CA GLU A 297 -2.55 -29.01 -1.82
C GLU A 297 -3.35 -28.24 -0.77
N ILE A 298 -3.81 -27.02 -1.08
CA ILE A 298 -4.66 -26.22 -0.19
C ILE A 298 -6.02 -26.89 0.04
N ASN A 299 -6.66 -27.48 -1.00
CA ASN A 299 -7.90 -28.22 -0.85
C ASN A 299 -7.73 -29.42 0.09
N ASP A 300 -6.69 -30.24 -0.13
CA ASP A 300 -6.41 -31.46 0.65
C ASP A 300 -6.04 -31.10 2.10
N TRP A 301 -5.28 -30.04 2.28
CA TRP A 301 -4.95 -29.52 3.60
C TRP A 301 -6.19 -29.02 4.34
N ALA A 302 -7.03 -28.21 3.69
CA ALA A 302 -8.24 -27.67 4.28
C ALA A 302 -9.26 -28.78 4.63
N ALA A 303 -9.32 -29.87 3.85
CA ALA A 303 -10.20 -31.00 4.11
C ALA A 303 -9.90 -31.72 5.43
N LYS A 304 -8.67 -31.62 5.95
CA LYS A 304 -8.29 -32.17 7.26
C LYS A 304 -8.96 -31.43 8.43
N TYR A 305 -9.47 -30.23 8.20
CA TYR A 305 -10.06 -29.34 9.21
C TYR A 305 -11.47 -28.89 8.78
N PRO A 306 -12.44 -29.79 8.70
CA PRO A 306 -13.74 -29.52 8.05
C PRO A 306 -14.59 -28.47 8.74
N THR A 307 -14.37 -28.21 10.04
CA THR A 307 -15.13 -27.21 10.82
C THR A 307 -14.42 -25.86 10.93
N ALA A 308 -13.16 -25.76 10.49
CA ALA A 308 -12.39 -24.54 10.59
C ALA A 308 -12.74 -23.56 9.45
N VAL A 309 -12.79 -22.26 9.77
CA VAL A 309 -12.73 -21.22 8.75
C VAL A 309 -11.32 -21.20 8.12
N VAL A 310 -11.24 -21.01 6.83
CA VAL A 310 -9.96 -20.88 6.10
C VAL A 310 -9.73 -19.41 5.82
N LEU A 311 -8.65 -18.86 6.38
CA LEU A 311 -8.35 -17.44 6.29
C LEU A 311 -7.12 -17.18 5.41
N THR A 312 -7.15 -16.08 4.67
CA THR A 312 -6.00 -15.61 3.89
C THR A 312 -5.94 -14.08 3.88
N THR A 313 -4.87 -13.53 3.32
CA THR A 313 -4.73 -12.07 3.18
C THR A 313 -5.57 -11.53 2.02
N GLU A 314 -5.93 -10.25 2.06
CA GLU A 314 -6.63 -9.59 0.95
C GLU A 314 -5.82 -9.66 -0.36
N LYS A 315 -4.48 -9.54 -0.29
CA LYS A 315 -3.59 -9.66 -1.45
C LYS A 315 -3.63 -11.05 -2.09
N ASP A 316 -3.62 -12.10 -1.27
CA ASP A 316 -3.66 -13.48 -1.77
C ASP A 316 -5.03 -13.86 -2.31
N SER A 317 -6.11 -13.35 -1.70
CA SER A 317 -7.48 -13.62 -2.16
C SER A 317 -7.69 -13.24 -3.63
N LYS A 318 -7.09 -12.12 -4.08
CA LYS A 318 -7.21 -11.64 -5.48
C LYS A 318 -6.65 -12.63 -6.52
N ARG A 319 -5.73 -13.48 -6.12
CA ARG A 319 -5.14 -14.54 -6.97
C ARG A 319 -5.95 -15.83 -6.96
N LEU A 320 -6.94 -15.91 -6.07
CA LEU A 320 -7.81 -17.07 -5.89
C LEU A 320 -9.21 -16.84 -6.46
N ILE A 321 -9.63 -15.59 -6.64
CA ILE A 321 -10.94 -15.25 -7.21
C ILE A 321 -11.10 -15.90 -8.59
N GLY A 322 -12.22 -16.60 -8.78
CA GLY A 322 -12.52 -17.27 -10.06
C GLY A 322 -11.64 -18.49 -10.37
N ASN A 323 -10.79 -18.94 -9.44
CA ASN A 323 -9.94 -20.09 -9.69
C ASN A 323 -10.78 -21.40 -9.79
N PRO A 324 -10.77 -22.08 -10.95
CA PRO A 324 -11.64 -23.24 -11.19
C PRO A 324 -11.23 -24.49 -10.38
N TYR A 325 -10.04 -24.49 -9.81
CA TYR A 325 -9.51 -25.65 -9.06
C TYR A 325 -9.81 -25.60 -7.56
N LEU A 326 -10.40 -24.49 -7.06
CA LEU A 326 -10.91 -24.43 -5.69
C LEU A 326 -12.12 -25.38 -5.53
N SER A 327 -12.07 -26.26 -4.54
CA SER A 327 -13.17 -27.16 -4.24
C SER A 327 -14.40 -26.39 -3.75
N GLN A 328 -15.60 -26.94 -3.95
CA GLN A 328 -16.84 -26.29 -3.48
C GLN A 328 -16.86 -26.15 -1.94
N ASP A 329 -16.29 -27.11 -1.22
CA ASP A 329 -16.15 -27.04 0.22
C ASP A 329 -15.23 -25.87 0.64
N LEU A 330 -14.06 -25.75 0.00
CA LEU A 330 -13.13 -24.65 0.30
C LEU A 330 -13.75 -23.29 -0.04
N LYS A 331 -14.44 -23.13 -1.18
CA LYS A 331 -15.12 -21.87 -1.56
C LYS A 331 -16.12 -21.39 -0.50
N LYS A 332 -16.83 -22.30 0.18
CA LYS A 332 -17.79 -21.94 1.24
C LYS A 332 -17.13 -21.33 2.46
N ARG A 333 -15.92 -21.76 2.82
CA ARG A 333 -15.25 -21.41 4.09
C ARG A 333 -13.93 -20.66 3.92
N LEU A 334 -13.60 -20.26 2.68
CA LEU A 334 -12.43 -19.44 2.37
C LEU A 334 -12.77 -17.95 2.44
N PHE A 335 -12.16 -17.27 3.41
CA PHE A 335 -12.33 -15.84 3.64
C PHE A 335 -11.00 -15.13 3.62
N TYR A 336 -11.01 -13.87 3.26
CA TYR A 336 -9.87 -12.97 3.45
C TYR A 336 -10.19 -11.94 4.52
N ILE A 337 -9.14 -11.48 5.22
CA ILE A 337 -9.27 -10.40 6.18
C ILE A 337 -8.77 -9.12 5.50
N PRO A 338 -9.66 -8.12 5.29
CA PRO A 338 -9.27 -6.85 4.71
C PRO A 338 -8.39 -6.05 5.68
N ILE A 339 -7.50 -5.23 5.12
CA ILE A 339 -6.67 -4.30 5.86
C ILE A 339 -7.24 -2.90 5.67
N GLU A 340 -7.41 -2.19 6.78
CA GLU A 340 -7.78 -0.79 6.82
C GLU A 340 -6.69 0.03 7.51
N VAL A 341 -6.45 1.22 6.98
CA VAL A 341 -5.49 2.17 7.55
C VAL A 341 -6.25 3.25 8.29
N MET A 342 -5.80 3.58 9.48
CA MET A 342 -6.25 4.73 10.24
C MET A 342 -5.08 5.67 10.50
N ILE A 343 -5.28 6.95 10.24
CA ILE A 343 -4.38 8.01 10.71
C ILE A 343 -4.64 8.21 12.20
N LEU A 344 -3.59 8.17 12.99
CA LEU A 344 -3.69 8.33 14.43
C LEU A 344 -3.89 9.80 14.81
N PRO A 345 -4.78 10.11 15.76
CA PRO A 345 -4.99 11.46 16.26
C PRO A 345 -3.70 12.06 16.84
N GLN A 346 -3.40 13.32 16.48
CA GLN A 346 -2.19 14.02 16.91
C GLN A 346 -2.47 15.29 17.73
N ASN A 347 -3.73 15.78 17.71
CA ASN A 347 -4.12 16.98 18.47
C ASN A 347 -5.33 16.69 19.37
N PRO A 348 -5.23 16.91 20.68
CA PRO A 348 -6.35 16.72 21.60
C PRO A 348 -7.43 17.79 21.50
N ILE A 349 -7.21 18.86 20.72
CA ILE A 349 -8.12 20.00 20.60
C ILE A 349 -8.48 20.25 19.14
N GLY A 350 -9.58 19.66 18.68
CA GLY A 350 -10.57 20.23 17.79
C GLY A 350 -10.15 20.84 16.46
N LYS A 351 -9.14 20.32 15.79
CA LYS A 351 -9.01 20.49 14.33
C LYS A 351 -8.67 19.13 13.74
N GLN A 352 -9.66 18.48 13.17
CA GLN A 352 -9.43 17.48 12.17
C GLN A 352 -8.61 18.18 11.06
N HIS A 353 -7.28 18.03 11.07
CA HIS A 353 -6.49 18.27 9.88
C HIS A 353 -6.75 17.07 8.97
N ASN A 354 -7.90 17.07 8.33
CA ASN A 354 -7.99 16.45 7.02
C ASN A 354 -6.83 17.06 6.22
N PRO A 355 -5.98 16.26 5.55
CA PRO A 355 -5.01 16.81 4.63
C PRO A 355 -5.79 17.73 3.70
N GLU A 356 -5.57 19.06 3.82
CA GLU A 356 -6.19 20.03 2.93
C GLU A 356 -5.77 19.63 1.52
N VAL A 357 -6.73 19.13 0.76
CA VAL A 357 -6.56 18.99 -0.68
C VAL A 357 -6.36 20.40 -1.19
N PRO A 358 -5.26 20.72 -1.87
CA PRO A 358 -5.06 22.06 -2.43
C PRO A 358 -6.31 22.47 -3.20
N GLN A 359 -6.90 23.58 -2.84
CA GLN A 359 -7.95 24.20 -3.65
C GLN A 359 -7.34 24.60 -4.99
N PRO A 360 -8.08 24.48 -6.10
CA PRO A 360 -7.60 24.75 -7.45
C PRO A 360 -7.05 26.16 -7.65
#